data_00be0c17919f7ca32eb3a59d671d811c
#
_entry.id   00be0c17919f7ca32eb3a59d671d811c
#
_cell.length_a   1.000
_cell.length_b   1.000
_cell.length_c   1.000
_cell.angle_alpha   90.00
_cell.angle_beta   90.00
_cell.angle_gamma   90.00
#
_symmetry.space_group_name_H-M   'P 1'
#
loop_
_entity.id
_entity.type
_entity.pdbx_description
1 polymer ?
#
loop_
_entity_poly.entity_id
_entity_poly.type
_entity_poly.pdbx_seq_one_letter_code
_entity_poly.pdbx_strand_id
1 'polypeptide(L)'
;SLLKSLEEPRKNTYIFLVSHQISSLLPTIRSRCLKVRFNKLVYNNFENIIKTLFPNISDNEINLYYDLTNGSPGQAISIIQENMIDVFDLTLETLNYNKLDDFKIQLTEILSQYDNEKFRTYLSLLKSILILSINIKNPSYKTNQYLVNKFNSLDKLSNNLSKDNIID
;
A
#
# COMPACT_ATOMS: atom_id res chain seq x y z
N SER A 1 -6.34 17.85 -29.62
CA SER A 1 -6.92 16.93 -28.63
C SER A 1 -6.06 15.67 -28.51
N LEU A 2 -6.05 15.00 -27.37
CA LEU A 2 -5.28 13.76 -27.15
C LEU A 2 -5.59 12.70 -28.23
N LEU A 3 -6.86 12.57 -28.60
CA LEU A 3 -7.29 11.59 -29.62
C LEU A 3 -6.62 11.84 -30.96
N LYS A 4 -6.51 13.09 -31.41
CA LYS A 4 -5.81 13.43 -32.65
C LYS A 4 -4.32 13.06 -32.60
N SER A 5 -3.68 13.27 -31.44
CA SER A 5 -2.27 12.90 -31.26
C SER A 5 -2.06 11.38 -31.23
N LEU A 6 -3.07 10.59 -30.83
CA LEU A 6 -3.04 9.13 -30.85
C LEU A 6 -3.35 8.57 -32.25
N GLU A 7 -4.14 9.28 -33.06
CA GLU A 7 -4.48 8.88 -34.42
C GLU A 7 -3.35 9.20 -35.41
N GLU A 8 -2.75 10.36 -35.29
CA GLU A 8 -1.71 10.86 -36.15
C GLU A 8 -0.50 11.33 -35.33
N PRO A 9 0.27 10.43 -34.72
CA PRO A 9 1.44 10.83 -33.95
C PRO A 9 2.51 11.42 -34.87
N ARG A 10 3.20 12.46 -34.39
CA ARG A 10 4.37 12.99 -35.08
C ARG A 10 5.47 11.93 -35.18
N LYS A 11 6.29 11.99 -36.23
CA LYS A 11 7.44 11.07 -36.35
C LYS A 11 8.29 11.10 -35.08
N ASN A 12 8.74 9.93 -34.64
CA ASN A 12 9.56 9.74 -33.42
C ASN A 12 8.89 10.20 -32.12
N THR A 13 7.56 10.13 -32.03
CA THR A 13 6.80 10.46 -30.79
C THR A 13 6.29 9.18 -30.14
N TYR A 14 6.54 9.03 -28.84
CA TYR A 14 6.00 7.98 -28.01
C TYR A 14 5.07 8.59 -26.95
N ILE A 15 3.87 8.03 -26.83
CA ILE A 15 2.87 8.50 -25.86
C ILE A 15 2.64 7.39 -24.85
N PHE A 16 2.91 7.66 -23.57
CA PHE A 16 2.68 6.74 -22.45
C PHE A 16 1.45 7.20 -21.68
N LEU A 17 0.43 6.35 -21.62
CA LEU A 17 -0.78 6.57 -20.83
C LEU A 17 -0.77 5.60 -19.65
N VAL A 18 -0.74 6.15 -18.43
CA VAL A 18 -0.81 5.37 -17.20
C VAL A 18 -2.24 5.41 -16.67
N SER A 19 -2.81 4.24 -16.42
CA SER A 19 -4.16 4.11 -15.86
C SER A 19 -4.23 2.93 -14.90
N HIS A 20 -4.85 3.15 -13.75
CA HIS A 20 -5.16 2.08 -12.79
C HIS A 20 -6.41 1.28 -13.19
N GLN A 21 -7.28 1.86 -14.02
CA GLN A 21 -8.53 1.27 -14.45
C GLN A 21 -8.68 1.38 -15.97
N ILE A 22 -8.27 0.33 -16.71
CA ILE A 22 -8.37 0.30 -18.17
C ILE A 22 -9.83 0.38 -18.64
N SER A 23 -10.75 -0.18 -17.84
CA SER A 23 -12.19 -0.17 -18.15
C SER A 23 -12.82 1.24 -18.16
N SER A 24 -12.27 2.18 -17.42
CA SER A 24 -12.74 3.57 -17.38
C SER A 24 -12.27 4.43 -18.55
N LEU A 25 -11.30 3.94 -19.33
CA LEU A 25 -10.82 4.64 -20.51
C LEU A 25 -11.79 4.47 -21.69
N LEU A 26 -11.93 5.54 -22.47
CA LEU A 26 -12.75 5.53 -23.68
C LEU A 26 -12.32 4.39 -24.62
N PRO A 27 -13.25 3.68 -25.25
CA PRO A 27 -12.93 2.60 -26.20
C PRO A 27 -12.01 3.06 -27.32
N THR A 28 -12.17 4.32 -27.76
CA THR A 28 -11.33 4.96 -28.80
C THR A 28 -9.87 5.09 -28.39
N ILE A 29 -9.56 5.35 -27.12
CA ILE A 29 -8.19 5.36 -26.59
C ILE A 29 -7.66 3.94 -26.47
N ARG A 30 -8.48 3.02 -25.93
CA ARG A 30 -8.07 1.62 -25.74
C ARG A 30 -7.72 0.89 -27.03
N SER A 31 -8.39 1.22 -28.13
CA SER A 31 -8.14 0.60 -29.44
C SER A 31 -6.85 1.06 -30.11
N ARG A 32 -6.34 2.23 -29.72
CA ARG A 32 -5.13 2.85 -30.34
C ARG A 32 -3.86 2.68 -29.50
N CYS A 33 -3.96 2.08 -28.32
CA CYS A 33 -2.83 1.91 -27.41
C CYS A 33 -2.46 0.43 -27.27
N LEU A 34 -1.17 0.14 -27.28
CA LEU A 34 -0.65 -1.15 -26.83
C LEU A 34 -0.83 -1.24 -25.33
N LYS A 35 -1.47 -2.32 -24.87
CA LYS A 35 -1.70 -2.54 -23.43
C LYS A 35 -0.53 -3.30 -22.84
N VAL A 36 0.16 -2.65 -21.91
CA VAL A 36 1.23 -3.27 -21.11
C VAL A 36 0.73 -3.38 -19.67
N ARG A 37 0.67 -4.58 -19.14
CA ARG A 37 0.25 -4.83 -17.76
C ARG A 37 1.48 -4.97 -16.88
N PHE A 38 1.57 -4.15 -15.84
CA PHE A 38 2.58 -4.27 -14.79
C PHE A 38 2.00 -5.09 -13.64
N ASN A 39 2.60 -6.25 -13.38
CA ASN A 39 2.24 -7.09 -12.24
C ASN A 39 3.14 -6.77 -11.05
N LYS A 40 2.73 -7.20 -9.85
CA LYS A 40 3.60 -7.15 -8.68
C LYS A 40 4.92 -7.88 -8.95
N LEU A 41 6.00 -7.38 -8.39
CA LEU A 41 7.28 -8.07 -8.47
C LEU A 41 7.25 -9.37 -7.68
N VAL A 42 7.98 -10.38 -8.15
CA VAL A 42 8.31 -11.55 -7.33
C VAL A 42 9.29 -11.12 -6.23
N TYR A 43 9.24 -11.83 -5.09
CA TYR A 43 9.99 -11.48 -3.89
C TYR A 43 11.49 -11.20 -4.15
N ASN A 44 12.18 -12.08 -4.85
CA ASN A 44 13.62 -11.94 -5.10
C ASN A 44 13.98 -10.64 -5.84
N ASN A 45 13.16 -10.23 -6.81
CA ASN A 45 13.40 -8.99 -7.55
C ASN A 45 13.13 -7.75 -6.67
N PHE A 46 12.08 -7.83 -5.84
CA PHE A 46 11.77 -6.78 -4.87
C PHE A 46 12.90 -6.65 -3.85
N GLU A 47 13.33 -7.75 -3.24
CA GLU A 47 14.43 -7.80 -2.29
C GLU A 47 15.72 -7.18 -2.85
N ASN A 48 16.11 -7.56 -4.08
CA ASN A 48 17.29 -7.01 -4.73
C ASN A 48 17.22 -5.49 -4.89
N ILE A 49 16.06 -4.95 -5.27
CA ILE A 49 15.87 -3.50 -5.39
C ILE A 49 16.01 -2.83 -4.03
N ILE A 50 15.31 -3.35 -3.01
CA ILE A 50 15.32 -2.74 -1.68
C ILE A 50 16.71 -2.83 -1.04
N LYS A 51 17.41 -3.97 -1.10
CA LYS A 51 18.77 -4.11 -0.59
C LYS A 51 19.78 -3.21 -1.30
N THR A 52 19.61 -2.98 -2.60
CA THR A 52 20.46 -2.07 -3.35
C THR A 52 20.32 -0.62 -2.87
N LEU A 53 19.11 -0.20 -2.53
CA LEU A 53 18.83 1.17 -2.08
C LEU A 53 19.04 1.35 -0.57
N PHE A 54 18.79 0.31 0.20
CA PHE A 54 18.89 0.30 1.67
C PHE A 54 19.73 -0.89 2.14
N PRO A 55 21.09 -0.84 2.06
CA PRO A 55 21.95 -2.00 2.33
C PRO A 55 21.87 -2.54 3.76
N ASN A 56 21.46 -1.72 4.73
CA ASN A 56 21.39 -2.09 6.15
C ASN A 56 20.01 -2.62 6.57
N ILE A 57 19.08 -2.76 5.64
CA ILE A 57 17.74 -3.27 5.95
C ILE A 57 17.75 -4.77 6.24
N SER A 58 17.04 -5.20 7.26
CA SER A 58 16.95 -6.62 7.62
C SER A 58 16.00 -7.39 6.70
N ASP A 59 16.19 -8.69 6.57
CA ASP A 59 15.32 -9.57 5.78
C ASP A 59 13.88 -9.57 6.32
N ASN A 60 13.69 -9.41 7.63
CA ASN A 60 12.37 -9.32 8.25
C ASN A 60 11.63 -8.06 7.84
N GLU A 61 12.32 -6.93 7.76
CA GLU A 61 11.75 -5.66 7.28
C GLU A 61 11.41 -5.74 5.79
N ILE A 62 12.27 -6.35 4.97
CA ILE A 62 12.01 -6.55 3.54
C ILE A 62 10.73 -7.37 3.35
N ASN A 63 10.56 -8.46 4.11
CA ASN A 63 9.35 -9.27 4.08
C ASN A 63 8.12 -8.46 4.48
N LEU A 64 8.23 -7.64 5.54
CA LEU A 64 7.17 -6.75 5.98
C LEU A 64 6.76 -5.78 4.86
N TYR A 65 7.73 -5.07 4.27
CA TYR A 65 7.45 -4.13 3.19
C TYR A 65 6.89 -4.81 1.93
N TYR A 66 7.37 -6.00 1.60
CA TYR A 66 6.84 -6.77 0.48
C TYR A 66 5.34 -7.05 0.63
N ASP A 67 4.94 -7.51 1.81
CA ASP A 67 3.54 -7.81 2.11
C ASP A 67 2.69 -6.53 2.23
N LEU A 68 3.18 -5.50 2.94
CA LEU A 68 2.50 -4.20 3.08
C LEU A 68 2.24 -3.51 1.74
N THR A 69 3.16 -3.63 0.79
CA THR A 69 3.06 -2.94 -0.50
C THR A 69 2.62 -3.85 -1.64
N ASN A 70 2.28 -5.10 -1.32
CA ASN A 70 1.93 -6.12 -2.31
C ASN A 70 2.98 -6.21 -3.44
N GLY A 71 4.27 -6.18 -3.07
CA GLY A 71 5.40 -6.27 -3.99
C GLY A 71 5.64 -5.02 -4.85
N SER A 72 5.16 -3.84 -4.43
CA SER A 72 5.43 -2.57 -5.09
C SER A 72 6.67 -1.91 -4.49
N PRO A 73 7.82 -1.87 -5.18
CA PRO A 73 9.05 -1.28 -4.63
C PRO A 73 8.93 0.23 -4.44
N GLY A 74 8.23 0.94 -5.32
CA GLY A 74 8.03 2.39 -5.20
C GLY A 74 7.30 2.76 -3.91
N GLN A 75 6.24 2.03 -3.54
CA GLN A 75 5.55 2.25 -2.27
C GLN A 75 6.43 1.90 -1.07
N ALA A 76 7.19 0.81 -1.14
CA ALA A 76 8.10 0.43 -0.08
C ALA A 76 9.18 1.50 0.16
N ILE A 77 9.77 2.02 -0.91
CA ILE A 77 10.76 3.11 -0.85
C ILE A 77 10.16 4.34 -0.15
N SER A 78 8.94 4.75 -0.53
CA SER A 78 8.27 5.88 0.12
C SER A 78 8.03 5.64 1.61
N ILE A 79 7.58 4.45 2.01
CA ILE A 79 7.36 4.08 3.42
C ILE A 79 8.67 4.14 4.21
N ILE A 80 9.77 3.63 3.64
CA ILE A 80 11.09 3.61 4.29
C ILE A 80 11.65 5.03 4.40
N GLN A 81 11.65 5.80 3.33
CA GLN A 81 12.19 7.17 3.30
C GLN A 81 11.44 8.12 4.23
N GLU A 82 10.13 7.97 4.34
CA GLU A 82 9.28 8.77 5.22
C GLU A 82 9.24 8.25 6.67
N ASN A 83 9.99 7.19 6.97
CA ASN A 83 10.03 6.55 8.29
C ASN A 83 8.63 6.23 8.84
N MET A 84 7.77 5.66 7.99
CA MET A 84 6.35 5.41 8.31
C MET A 84 6.11 4.22 9.23
N ILE A 85 7.16 3.47 9.61
CA ILE A 85 6.99 2.25 10.40
C ILE A 85 6.51 2.55 11.83
N ASP A 86 7.00 3.64 12.43
CA ASP A 86 6.58 4.04 13.77
C ASP A 86 5.11 4.46 13.81
N VAL A 87 4.67 5.18 12.76
CA VAL A 87 3.26 5.56 12.60
C VAL A 87 2.37 4.36 12.30
N PHE A 88 2.91 3.37 11.59
CA PHE A 88 2.25 2.09 11.39
C PHE A 88 2.02 1.38 12.72
N ASP A 89 3.04 1.27 13.57
CA ASP A 89 2.94 0.64 14.89
C ASP A 89 1.95 1.39 15.78
N LEU A 90 2.02 2.72 15.82
CA LEU A 90 1.07 3.56 16.56
C LEU A 90 -0.37 3.38 16.05
N THR A 91 -0.55 3.28 14.73
CA THR A 91 -1.88 3.03 14.15
C THR A 91 -2.43 1.68 14.57
N LEU A 92 -1.60 0.63 14.57
CA LEU A 92 -1.99 -0.70 15.04
C LEU A 92 -2.36 -0.69 16.53
N GLU A 93 -1.58 0.02 17.36
CA GLU A 93 -1.87 0.17 18.78
C GLU A 93 -3.18 0.92 19.02
N THR A 94 -3.40 2.02 18.28
CA THR A 94 -4.65 2.80 18.34
C THR A 94 -5.87 1.94 18.02
N LEU A 95 -5.74 1.08 17.03
CA LEU A 95 -6.80 0.16 16.62
C LEU A 95 -7.06 -0.96 17.66
N ASN A 96 -6.08 -1.32 18.47
CA ASN A 96 -6.16 -2.45 19.41
C ASN A 96 -6.70 -2.11 20.80
N TYR A 97 -6.62 -0.87 21.23
CA TYR A 97 -6.95 -0.48 22.59
C TYR A 97 -8.27 0.28 22.67
N ASN A 98 -9.15 -0.15 23.61
CA ASN A 98 -10.33 0.62 24.04
C ASN A 98 -9.99 1.95 24.75
N LYS A 99 -8.71 2.32 24.83
CA LYS A 99 -8.23 3.64 25.28
C LYS A 99 -8.03 4.55 24.08
N LEU A 100 -9.14 4.85 23.42
CA LEU A 100 -9.15 5.54 22.14
C LEU A 100 -8.64 6.99 22.17
N ASP A 101 -8.69 7.67 23.30
CA ASP A 101 -8.56 9.13 23.27
C ASP A 101 -7.10 9.61 23.23
N ASP A 102 -6.20 9.03 24.02
CA ASP A 102 -4.80 9.45 24.04
C ASP A 102 -4.07 9.13 22.73
N PHE A 103 -4.34 7.96 22.14
CA PHE A 103 -3.75 7.56 20.85
C PHE A 103 -4.32 8.34 19.68
N LYS A 104 -5.60 8.68 19.70
CA LYS A 104 -6.21 9.56 18.69
C LYS A 104 -5.54 10.93 18.69
N ILE A 105 -5.27 11.51 19.86
CA ILE A 105 -4.61 12.81 19.98
C ILE A 105 -3.21 12.72 19.37
N GLN A 106 -2.39 11.74 19.77
CA GLN A 106 -1.03 11.57 19.25
C GLN A 106 -1.02 11.34 17.73
N LEU A 107 -1.91 10.48 17.22
CA LEU A 107 -2.01 10.22 15.79
C LEU A 107 -2.44 11.46 15.03
N THR A 108 -3.40 12.24 15.58
CA THR A 108 -3.85 13.50 14.97
C THR A 108 -2.74 14.53 14.93
N GLU A 109 -1.95 14.67 16.00
CA GLU A 109 -0.80 15.57 16.06
C GLU A 109 0.24 15.21 14.99
N ILE A 110 0.60 13.92 14.86
CA ILE A 110 1.54 13.44 13.86
C ILE A 110 1.02 13.72 12.45
N LEU A 111 -0.24 13.34 12.17
CA LEU A 111 -0.82 13.50 10.85
C LEU A 111 -1.03 14.97 10.45
N SER A 112 -1.23 15.87 11.42
CA SER A 112 -1.36 17.31 11.15
C SER A 112 -0.08 17.95 10.61
N GLN A 113 1.08 17.31 10.83
CA GLN A 113 2.39 17.76 10.34
C GLN A 113 2.72 17.21 8.93
N TYR A 114 1.88 16.33 8.39
CA TYR A 114 2.13 15.73 7.09
C TYR A 114 1.74 16.66 5.96
N ASP A 115 2.60 16.76 4.96
CA ASP A 115 2.23 17.30 3.67
C ASP A 115 1.32 16.33 2.89
N ASN A 116 0.86 16.76 1.72
CA ASN A 116 -0.06 15.97 0.90
C ASN A 116 0.55 14.65 0.42
N GLU A 117 1.85 14.58 0.19
CA GLU A 117 2.53 13.39 -0.32
C GLU A 117 2.69 12.35 0.80
N LYS A 118 3.17 12.79 1.95
CA LYS A 118 3.31 11.98 3.13
C LYS A 118 1.96 11.44 3.63
N PHE A 119 0.93 12.27 3.60
CA PHE A 119 -0.42 11.85 3.95
C PHE A 119 -0.98 10.79 2.99
N ARG A 120 -0.71 10.90 1.69
CA ARG A 120 -1.08 9.86 0.71
C ARG A 120 -0.35 8.54 0.97
N THR A 121 0.93 8.59 1.32
CA THR A 121 1.71 7.41 1.69
C THR A 121 1.09 6.73 2.92
N TYR A 122 0.71 7.50 3.94
CA TYR A 122 0.01 6.99 5.11
C TYR A 122 -1.33 6.34 4.77
N LEU A 123 -2.16 6.97 3.94
CA LEU A 123 -3.44 6.37 3.51
C LEU A 123 -3.24 5.07 2.73
N SER A 124 -2.20 4.99 1.90
CA SER A 124 -1.83 3.75 1.19
C SER A 124 -1.43 2.65 2.16
N LEU A 125 -0.66 2.99 3.19
CA LEU A 125 -0.26 2.08 4.26
C LEU A 125 -1.48 1.59 5.05
N LEU A 126 -2.37 2.48 5.48
CA LEU A 126 -3.61 2.14 6.18
C LEU A 126 -4.49 1.19 5.37
N LYS A 127 -4.65 1.46 4.07
CA LYS A 127 -5.36 0.55 3.16
C LYS A 127 -4.71 -0.84 3.11
N SER A 128 -3.39 -0.91 3.07
CA SER A 128 -2.66 -2.18 3.07
C SER A 128 -2.88 -2.96 4.36
N ILE A 129 -2.87 -2.28 5.51
CA ILE A 129 -3.19 -2.87 6.83
C ILE A 129 -4.57 -3.51 6.80
N LEU A 130 -5.58 -2.78 6.33
CA LEU A 130 -6.96 -3.28 6.27
C LEU A 130 -7.08 -4.51 5.35
N ILE A 131 -6.43 -4.50 4.19
CA ILE A 131 -6.41 -5.65 3.27
C ILE A 131 -5.72 -6.85 3.92
N LEU A 132 -4.58 -6.64 4.57
CA LEU A 132 -3.84 -7.71 5.26
C LEU A 132 -4.67 -8.29 6.41
N SER A 133 -5.36 -7.48 7.19
CA SER A 133 -6.21 -7.94 8.30
C SER A 133 -7.33 -8.89 7.83
N ILE A 134 -7.87 -8.64 6.64
CA ILE A 134 -8.86 -9.52 6.01
C ILE A 134 -8.21 -10.82 5.50
N ASN A 135 -7.04 -10.71 4.87
CA ASN A 135 -6.35 -11.85 4.26
C ASN A 135 -5.79 -12.84 5.29
N ILE A 136 -5.33 -12.35 6.44
CA ILE A 136 -4.80 -13.21 7.54
C ILE A 136 -5.85 -14.22 8.03
N LYS A 137 -7.13 -13.89 7.92
CA LYS A 137 -8.23 -14.81 8.25
C LYS A 137 -8.40 -15.97 7.25
N ASN A 138 -7.79 -15.86 6.08
CA ASN A 138 -7.85 -16.93 5.08
C ASN A 138 -6.77 -17.99 5.38
N PRO A 139 -7.12 -19.26 5.70
CA PRO A 139 -6.16 -20.30 6.01
C PRO A 139 -5.16 -20.61 4.87
N SER A 140 -5.51 -20.24 3.66
CA SER A 140 -4.65 -20.42 2.47
C SER A 140 -3.61 -19.30 2.31
N TYR A 141 -3.69 -18.23 3.10
CA TYR A 141 -2.78 -17.10 3.00
C TYR A 141 -1.53 -17.37 3.85
N LYS A 142 -0.41 -17.60 3.17
CA LYS A 142 0.90 -17.75 3.84
C LYS A 142 1.40 -16.36 4.25
N THR A 143 1.19 -16.01 5.50
CA THR A 143 1.68 -14.76 6.08
C THR A 143 3.01 -14.99 6.75
N ASN A 144 3.91 -14.01 6.67
CA ASN A 144 5.14 -14.01 7.43
C ASN A 144 4.84 -14.00 8.94
N GLN A 145 5.57 -14.84 9.70
CA GLN A 145 5.41 -14.98 11.17
C GLN A 145 5.58 -13.62 11.90
N TYR A 146 6.42 -12.73 11.38
CA TYR A 146 6.61 -11.38 11.91
C TYR A 146 5.32 -10.55 11.81
N LEU A 147 4.63 -10.61 10.67
CA LEU A 147 3.33 -9.98 10.50
C LEU A 147 2.28 -10.62 11.40
N VAL A 148 2.23 -11.95 11.48
CA VAL A 148 1.29 -12.65 12.38
C VAL A 148 1.47 -12.16 13.82
N ASN A 149 2.68 -12.02 14.30
CA ASN A 149 2.94 -11.54 15.66
C ASN A 149 2.52 -10.08 15.88
N LYS A 150 2.80 -9.19 14.90
CA LYS A 150 2.34 -7.80 14.93
C LYS A 150 0.81 -7.68 14.73
N PHE A 151 0.21 -8.56 13.96
CA PHE A 151 -1.21 -8.54 13.61
C PHE A 151 -2.08 -9.45 14.50
N ASN A 152 -1.52 -10.26 15.41
CA ASN A 152 -2.31 -10.95 16.45
C ASN A 152 -3.12 -9.96 17.31
N SER A 153 -2.68 -8.73 17.36
CA SER A 153 -3.45 -7.61 17.86
C SER A 153 -4.62 -7.22 16.95
N LEU A 154 -4.52 -7.36 15.61
CA LEU A 154 -5.61 -7.08 14.66
C LEU A 154 -6.70 -8.16 14.65
N ASP A 155 -6.41 -9.36 15.08
CA ASP A 155 -7.42 -10.42 15.19
C ASP A 155 -8.48 -10.07 16.25
N LYS A 156 -8.08 -9.33 17.30
CA LYS A 156 -9.02 -8.74 18.26
C LYS A 156 -9.88 -7.64 17.62
N LEU A 157 -9.33 -6.85 16.68
CA LEU A 157 -10.06 -5.83 15.91
C LEU A 157 -11.14 -6.42 15.02
N SER A 158 -10.77 -7.46 14.27
CA SER A 158 -11.71 -8.07 13.34
C SER A 158 -12.90 -8.72 14.05
N ASN A 159 -12.68 -9.21 15.28
CA ASN A 159 -13.74 -9.75 16.13
C ASN A 159 -14.60 -8.62 16.75
N ASN A 160 -14.04 -7.45 16.99
CA ASN A 160 -14.77 -6.29 17.47
C ASN A 160 -15.53 -5.57 16.34
N LEU A 161 -14.93 -5.41 15.16
CA LEU A 161 -15.60 -4.85 13.97
C LEU A 161 -16.73 -5.75 13.43
N SER A 162 -16.67 -7.06 13.69
CA SER A 162 -17.73 -8.00 13.31
C SER A 162 -18.88 -8.07 14.34
N LYS A 163 -18.69 -7.56 15.55
CA LYS A 163 -19.66 -7.64 16.65
C LYS A 163 -20.38 -6.33 16.93
N ASP A 164 -19.74 -5.20 16.66
CA ASP A 164 -20.32 -3.92 16.97
C ASP A 164 -20.33 -3.03 15.71
N ASN A 165 -21.53 -2.89 15.12
CA ASN A 165 -21.94 -1.79 14.25
C ASN A 165 -21.37 -1.72 12.83
N ILE A 166 -21.95 -2.54 11.99
CA ILE A 166 -22.37 -2.11 10.65
C ILE A 166 -23.91 -1.92 10.71
N ILE A 167 -24.40 -1.09 11.61
CA ILE A 167 -25.79 -0.57 11.60
C ILE A 167 -25.72 0.73 12.41
N ASP A 168 -25.62 1.84 11.71
CA ASP A 168 -26.49 3.00 11.67
C ASP A 168 -26.04 3.96 10.56
#